data_e895cb915193b4e0ccfdf818387a5007
#
_entry.id   e895cb915193b4e0ccfdf818387a5007
#
_cell.length_a   1.000
_cell.length_b   1.000
_cell.length_c   1.000
_cell.angle_alpha   90.00
_cell.angle_beta   90.00
_cell.angle_gamma   90.00
#
_symmetry.space_group_name_H-M   'P 1'
#
loop_
_entity.id
_entity.type
_entity.pdbx_description
1 polymer ?
#
loop_
_entity_poly.entity_id
_entity_poly.type
_entity_poly.pdbx_seq_one_letter_code
_entity_poly.pdbx_strand_id
1 'polypeptide(L)'
;MSQETTRWLNANTLIGYTSKRGSAWHYRADLQSAEPNHYPGPVPVADVRRRLFGWQAQSRDVYVRKPGSGGLDIGELLTLPDQDAMLSYVLDALGLQHQPDRQAITRSDNDHVMGIFSGGYEKHAYDEWLLTTVANLLDDDLDIGSAGLLRGGAVAWVSVEMADNVKLPEGVEFRPFLLATTSFDGSLATTFGRKVTNVVCDNTHGIAMRERGQDIKIRHSRYSGLRLTEARQALNVIHEITDEFAAEVARLCRVDVSDAAWRRFVDAHAPLPEEPGRGRSLAERKRETLTRLYDHDQRVAPWRGTGWGVVQAVNTYAHHEQAVRGAERAERNMLNAVTGRTDDLDQATIATLASVLGQPLTAMAA
;
A
#
# COMPACT_ATOMS: atom_id res chain seq x y z
N MET A 1 6.89 19.33 -3.95
CA MET A 1 5.61 18.59 -4.05
C MET A 1 4.95 18.98 -5.36
N SER A 2 4.61 18.05 -6.25
CA SER A 2 3.85 18.45 -7.42
C SER A 2 2.41 18.77 -6.99
N GLN A 3 1.86 19.88 -7.50
CA GLN A 3 0.47 20.24 -7.23
C GLN A 3 -0.51 19.13 -7.67
N GLU A 4 -0.12 18.37 -8.66
CA GLU A 4 -0.88 17.29 -9.26
C GLU A 4 -1.11 16.13 -8.28
N THR A 5 -0.08 15.66 -7.59
CA THR A 5 -0.22 14.57 -6.59
C THR A 5 -1.03 15.00 -5.38
N THR A 6 -0.83 16.24 -4.89
CA THR A 6 -1.63 16.77 -3.79
C THR A 6 -3.11 16.85 -4.17
N ARG A 7 -3.42 17.30 -5.39
CA ARG A 7 -4.79 17.29 -5.92
C ARG A 7 -5.36 15.88 -6.01
N TRP A 8 -4.57 14.93 -6.52
CA TRP A 8 -4.98 13.53 -6.60
C TRP A 8 -5.36 12.96 -5.23
N LEU A 9 -4.50 13.13 -4.21
CA LEU A 9 -4.76 12.62 -2.86
C LEU A 9 -5.98 13.29 -2.22
N ASN A 10 -6.16 14.60 -2.40
CA ASN A 10 -7.36 15.29 -1.89
C ASN A 10 -8.65 14.82 -2.59
N ALA A 11 -8.59 14.43 -3.85
CA ALA A 11 -9.74 13.92 -4.60
C ALA A 11 -10.01 12.42 -4.38
N ASN A 12 -8.97 11.62 -4.09
CA ASN A 12 -9.04 10.16 -4.14
C ASN A 12 -8.66 9.46 -2.83
N THR A 13 -8.68 10.17 -1.71
CA THR A 13 -8.45 9.61 -0.37
C THR A 13 -9.48 10.14 0.61
N LEU A 14 -10.07 9.29 1.43
CA LEU A 14 -10.96 9.65 2.53
C LEU A 14 -10.26 9.29 3.84
N ILE A 15 -10.26 10.21 4.80
CA ILE A 15 -9.57 10.09 6.08
C ILE A 15 -10.57 10.30 7.21
N GLY A 16 -10.68 9.33 8.08
CA GLY A 16 -11.54 9.36 9.26
C GLY A 16 -10.84 9.81 10.54
N TYR A 17 -11.63 9.99 11.57
CA TYR A 17 -11.21 10.30 12.94
C TYR A 17 -10.37 11.56 13.10
N THR A 18 -10.53 12.53 12.23
CA THR A 18 -9.72 13.76 12.24
C THR A 18 -9.92 14.63 13.47
N SER A 19 -11.04 14.49 14.19
CA SER A 19 -11.24 15.14 15.49
C SER A 19 -10.25 14.65 16.56
N LYS A 20 -9.85 13.36 16.49
CA LYS A 20 -8.88 12.76 17.41
C LYS A 20 -7.44 12.82 16.90
N ARG A 21 -7.24 12.77 15.57
CA ARG A 21 -5.95 12.53 14.93
C ARG A 21 -5.41 13.73 14.14
N GLY A 22 -6.22 14.77 13.96
CA GLY A 22 -5.89 15.88 13.08
C GLY A 22 -6.04 15.54 11.59
N SER A 23 -5.76 16.52 10.76
CA SER A 23 -5.83 16.36 9.31
C SER A 23 -4.61 15.63 8.76
N ALA A 24 -4.79 14.85 7.70
CA ALA A 24 -3.68 14.25 6.97
C ALA A 24 -2.75 15.34 6.40
N TRP A 25 -1.47 15.04 6.30
CA TRP A 25 -0.43 15.99 5.85
C TRP A 25 -0.71 16.59 4.46
N HIS A 26 -1.41 15.86 3.56
CA HIS A 26 -1.79 16.32 2.21
C HIS A 26 -3.07 17.17 2.17
N TYR A 27 -3.79 17.29 3.30
CA TYR A 27 -5.04 18.07 3.33
C TYR A 27 -4.80 19.52 2.94
N ARG A 28 -5.62 19.99 1.99
CA ARG A 28 -5.65 21.37 1.54
C ARG A 28 -7.12 21.81 1.40
N ALA A 29 -7.50 22.79 2.18
CA ALA A 29 -8.89 23.29 2.18
C ALA A 29 -9.30 23.86 0.82
N ASP A 30 -8.36 24.46 0.09
CA ASP A 30 -8.56 25.03 -1.25
C ASP A 30 -8.70 23.97 -2.36
N LEU A 31 -8.31 22.73 -2.08
CA LEU A 31 -8.43 21.60 -3.00
C LEU A 31 -9.63 20.69 -2.69
N GLN A 32 -10.40 21.00 -1.64
CA GLN A 32 -11.61 20.25 -1.33
C GLN A 32 -12.72 20.62 -2.31
N SER A 33 -13.53 19.62 -2.68
CA SER A 33 -14.79 19.83 -3.38
C SER A 33 -15.87 20.36 -2.42
N ALA A 34 -17.13 20.35 -2.84
CA ALA A 34 -18.27 20.71 -1.96
C ALA A 34 -18.30 19.90 -0.64
N GLU A 35 -17.69 18.70 -0.66
CA GLU A 35 -17.56 17.84 0.51
C GLU A 35 -16.08 17.64 0.84
N PRO A 36 -15.64 17.92 2.08
CA PRO A 36 -14.27 17.64 2.51
C PRO A 36 -14.00 16.13 2.52
N ASN A 37 -12.75 15.75 2.25
CA ASN A 37 -12.34 14.35 2.28
C ASN A 37 -11.88 13.89 3.68
N HIS A 38 -12.02 14.74 4.68
CA HIS A 38 -11.67 14.48 6.08
C HIS A 38 -12.95 14.46 6.92
N TYR A 39 -13.10 13.40 7.70
CA TYR A 39 -14.25 13.12 8.54
C TYR A 39 -13.88 13.23 10.01
N PRO A 40 -14.65 13.92 10.87
CA PRO A 40 -14.35 14.01 12.31
C PRO A 40 -14.40 12.65 13.02
N GLY A 41 -15.30 11.76 12.61
CA GLY A 41 -15.44 10.36 13.02
C GLY A 41 -15.02 9.38 11.93
N PRO A 42 -15.56 8.15 11.94
CA PRO A 42 -15.28 7.16 10.90
C PRO A 42 -15.76 7.60 9.51
N VAL A 43 -15.21 6.99 8.47
CA VAL A 43 -15.64 7.24 7.09
C VAL A 43 -16.89 6.40 6.80
N PRO A 44 -18.04 7.00 6.40
CA PRO A 44 -19.23 6.24 6.05
C PRO A 44 -19.00 5.34 4.83
N VAL A 45 -19.47 4.10 4.88
CA VAL A 45 -19.42 3.13 3.76
C VAL A 45 -20.02 3.73 2.48
N ALA A 46 -21.16 4.44 2.61
CA ALA A 46 -21.83 5.07 1.48
C ALA A 46 -20.95 6.13 0.78
N ASP A 47 -20.14 6.85 1.54
CA ASP A 47 -19.24 7.86 0.99
C ASP A 47 -18.03 7.23 0.29
N VAL A 48 -17.47 6.14 0.83
CA VAL A 48 -16.43 5.37 0.12
C VAL A 48 -16.95 4.89 -1.24
N ARG A 49 -18.16 4.29 -1.25
CA ARG A 49 -18.80 3.83 -2.49
C ARG A 49 -18.99 4.95 -3.49
N ARG A 50 -19.63 6.03 -3.08
CA ARG A 50 -19.99 7.16 -3.95
C ARG A 50 -18.78 7.92 -4.47
N ARG A 51 -17.80 8.19 -3.59
CA ARG A 51 -16.69 9.09 -3.89
C ARG A 51 -15.48 8.40 -4.52
N LEU A 52 -15.23 7.14 -4.18
CA LEU A 52 -14.04 6.42 -4.64
C LEU A 52 -14.38 5.29 -5.62
N PHE A 53 -15.49 4.58 -5.41
CA PHE A 53 -15.81 3.36 -6.16
C PHE A 53 -17.08 3.50 -7.03
N GLY A 54 -17.52 4.72 -7.31
CA GLY A 54 -18.70 5.01 -8.13
C GLY A 54 -18.53 4.76 -9.64
N TRP A 55 -17.37 4.25 -10.06
CA TRP A 55 -17.07 3.85 -11.42
C TRP A 55 -16.87 2.32 -11.52
N GLN A 56 -16.83 1.79 -12.74
CA GLN A 56 -16.66 0.36 -12.98
C GLN A 56 -15.40 0.08 -13.80
N ALA A 57 -14.74 -1.03 -13.49
CA ALA A 57 -13.67 -1.57 -14.33
C ALA A 57 -14.30 -2.30 -15.52
N GLN A 58 -13.98 -1.86 -16.74
CA GLN A 58 -14.50 -2.43 -18.00
C GLN A 58 -13.39 -3.16 -18.73
N SER A 59 -13.75 -4.30 -19.34
CA SER A 59 -12.85 -4.98 -20.28
C SER A 59 -13.00 -4.32 -21.66
N ARG A 60 -11.87 -4.07 -22.32
CA ARG A 60 -11.78 -3.54 -23.68
C ARG A 60 -10.87 -4.43 -24.51
N ASP A 61 -11.15 -4.51 -25.79
CA ASP A 61 -10.31 -5.22 -26.76
C ASP A 61 -8.94 -4.55 -26.88
N VAL A 62 -7.93 -5.38 -27.13
CA VAL A 62 -6.55 -4.94 -27.32
C VAL A 62 -6.17 -5.06 -28.78
N TYR A 63 -5.65 -3.98 -29.35
CA TYR A 63 -5.12 -3.94 -30.69
C TYR A 63 -3.66 -3.54 -30.68
N VAL A 64 -2.85 -4.19 -31.50
CA VAL A 64 -1.43 -3.83 -31.71
C VAL A 64 -1.26 -3.26 -33.10
N ARG A 65 -0.48 -2.19 -33.22
CA ARG A 65 -0.18 -1.59 -34.51
C ARG A 65 0.88 -2.42 -35.24
N LYS A 66 0.59 -2.81 -36.48
CA LYS A 66 1.56 -3.42 -37.40
C LYS A 66 2.32 -2.33 -38.17
N PRO A 67 3.63 -2.50 -38.46
CA PRO A 67 4.29 -1.63 -39.43
C PRO A 67 3.78 -1.90 -40.84
N GLY A 68 3.54 -0.84 -41.62
CA GLY A 68 3.31 -0.92 -43.06
C GLY A 68 1.92 -1.38 -43.51
N SER A 69 0.87 -0.72 -43.11
CA SER A 69 -0.47 -0.91 -43.62
C SER A 69 -0.78 -0.01 -44.81
N GLY A 70 -1.61 -0.49 -45.74
CA GLY A 70 -2.16 0.28 -46.86
C GLY A 70 -3.07 1.42 -46.38
N GLY A 71 -3.41 2.35 -47.28
CA GLY A 71 -4.39 3.39 -47.01
C GLY A 71 -5.82 2.83 -47.01
N LEU A 72 -6.74 3.56 -46.31
CA LEU A 72 -8.18 3.25 -46.36
C LEU A 72 -8.77 3.70 -47.70
N ASP A 73 -9.35 2.79 -48.48
CA ASP A 73 -10.15 3.10 -49.65
C ASP A 73 -11.65 2.98 -49.32
N ILE A 74 -12.33 4.13 -49.34
CA ILE A 74 -13.76 4.20 -49.04
C ILE A 74 -14.60 3.49 -50.10
N GLY A 75 -14.17 3.48 -51.37
CA GLY A 75 -14.87 2.79 -52.44
C GLY A 75 -14.88 1.28 -52.22
N GLU A 76 -13.75 0.70 -51.87
CA GLU A 76 -13.62 -0.70 -51.51
C GLU A 76 -14.41 -1.05 -50.25
N LEU A 77 -14.33 -0.23 -49.22
CA LEU A 77 -15.07 -0.41 -47.97
C LEU A 77 -16.59 -0.54 -48.19
N LEU A 78 -17.16 0.28 -49.08
CA LEU A 78 -18.60 0.27 -49.38
C LEU A 78 -19.06 -0.96 -50.19
N THR A 79 -18.16 -1.73 -50.74
CA THR A 79 -18.46 -2.98 -51.46
C THR A 79 -18.45 -4.21 -50.57
N LEU A 80 -18.05 -4.09 -49.32
CA LEU A 80 -17.94 -5.21 -48.39
C LEU A 80 -19.33 -5.72 -47.95
N PRO A 81 -19.47 -7.06 -47.74
CA PRO A 81 -20.78 -7.69 -47.60
C PRO A 81 -21.47 -7.42 -46.26
N ASP A 82 -20.71 -7.17 -45.22
CA ASP A 82 -21.23 -7.00 -43.85
C ASP A 82 -20.32 -6.13 -42.97
N GLN A 83 -20.78 -5.84 -41.75
CA GLN A 83 -20.05 -5.01 -40.77
C GLN A 83 -18.74 -5.63 -40.30
N ASP A 84 -18.66 -6.97 -40.20
CA ASP A 84 -17.45 -7.65 -39.74
C ASP A 84 -16.35 -7.56 -40.80
N ALA A 85 -16.71 -7.72 -42.08
CA ALA A 85 -15.79 -7.52 -43.20
C ALA A 85 -15.32 -6.05 -43.28
N MET A 86 -16.23 -5.10 -43.12
CA MET A 86 -15.89 -3.68 -43.08
C MET A 86 -14.94 -3.35 -41.93
N LEU A 87 -15.21 -3.86 -40.71
CA LEU A 87 -14.35 -3.68 -39.54
C LEU A 87 -12.97 -4.28 -39.80
N SER A 88 -12.90 -5.50 -40.30
CA SER A 88 -11.62 -6.16 -40.60
C SER A 88 -10.80 -5.36 -41.60
N TYR A 89 -11.43 -4.87 -42.69
CA TYR A 89 -10.78 -4.03 -43.71
C TYR A 89 -10.23 -2.71 -43.07
N VAL A 90 -11.04 -2.03 -42.26
CA VAL A 90 -10.62 -0.78 -41.58
C VAL A 90 -9.46 -1.05 -40.66
N LEU A 91 -9.51 -2.12 -39.88
CA LEU A 91 -8.42 -2.48 -38.97
C LEU A 91 -7.11 -2.76 -39.71
N ASP A 92 -7.18 -3.50 -40.81
CA ASP A 92 -6.02 -3.80 -41.67
C ASP A 92 -5.46 -2.51 -42.33
N ALA A 93 -6.35 -1.65 -42.88
CA ALA A 93 -5.95 -0.37 -43.48
C ALA A 93 -5.27 0.56 -42.45
N LEU A 94 -5.73 0.55 -41.19
CA LEU A 94 -5.10 1.29 -40.07
C LEU A 94 -3.88 0.56 -39.49
N GLY A 95 -3.59 -0.65 -39.93
CA GLY A 95 -2.52 -1.49 -39.42
C GLY A 95 -2.75 -1.95 -37.97
N LEU A 96 -4.00 -2.15 -37.60
CA LEU A 96 -4.39 -2.63 -36.28
C LEU A 96 -4.70 -4.15 -36.34
N GLN A 97 -4.06 -4.90 -35.43
CA GLN A 97 -4.30 -6.32 -35.25
C GLN A 97 -4.95 -6.57 -33.88
N HIS A 98 -6.14 -7.16 -33.89
CA HIS A 98 -6.82 -7.61 -32.69
C HIS A 98 -6.01 -8.70 -31.97
N GLN A 99 -5.96 -8.62 -30.64
CA GLN A 99 -5.32 -9.60 -29.76
C GLN A 99 -6.40 -10.31 -28.91
N PRO A 100 -7.04 -11.39 -29.43
CA PRO A 100 -8.19 -12.02 -28.78
C PRO A 100 -7.85 -12.65 -27.41
N ASP A 101 -6.57 -12.97 -27.19
CA ASP A 101 -6.10 -13.54 -25.93
C ASP A 101 -5.83 -12.48 -24.84
N ARG A 102 -6.06 -11.21 -25.15
CA ARG A 102 -5.77 -10.08 -24.26
C ARG A 102 -7.00 -9.22 -24.05
N GLN A 103 -7.08 -8.63 -22.86
CA GLN A 103 -8.05 -7.61 -22.51
C GLN A 103 -7.37 -6.45 -21.79
N ALA A 104 -7.76 -5.24 -22.10
CA ALA A 104 -7.39 -4.05 -21.35
C ALA A 104 -8.46 -3.78 -20.29
N ILE A 105 -8.05 -3.50 -19.07
CA ILE A 105 -8.96 -3.07 -18.01
C ILE A 105 -8.92 -1.55 -17.92
N THR A 106 -10.06 -0.93 -18.17
CA THR A 106 -10.22 0.54 -18.21
C THR A 106 -11.24 1.01 -17.18
N ARG A 107 -11.13 2.27 -16.76
CA ARG A 107 -12.16 2.92 -15.94
C ARG A 107 -13.32 3.39 -16.81
N SER A 108 -14.55 3.22 -16.32
CA SER A 108 -15.76 3.63 -17.06
C SER A 108 -15.99 5.15 -17.11
N ASP A 109 -15.36 5.91 -16.20
CA ASP A 109 -15.55 7.34 -16.05
C ASP A 109 -14.58 8.21 -16.86
N ASN A 110 -13.44 7.64 -17.30
CA ASN A 110 -12.41 8.42 -18.00
C ASN A 110 -11.55 7.60 -18.99
N ASP A 111 -11.94 6.34 -19.26
CA ASP A 111 -11.27 5.38 -20.16
C ASP A 111 -9.78 5.13 -19.85
N HIS A 112 -9.30 5.51 -18.67
CA HIS A 112 -7.93 5.28 -18.25
C HIS A 112 -7.61 3.78 -18.24
N VAL A 113 -6.57 3.37 -18.98
CA VAL A 113 -6.10 1.98 -19.04
C VAL A 113 -5.28 1.68 -17.78
N MET A 114 -5.80 0.80 -16.93
CA MET A 114 -5.14 0.41 -15.68
C MET A 114 -4.18 -0.76 -15.87
N GLY A 115 -4.49 -1.69 -16.78
CA GLY A 115 -3.63 -2.84 -17.08
C GLY A 115 -4.10 -3.62 -18.29
N ILE A 116 -3.22 -4.48 -18.84
CA ILE A 116 -3.52 -5.38 -19.95
C ILE A 116 -3.21 -6.80 -19.50
N PHE A 117 -4.19 -7.70 -19.62
CA PHE A 117 -4.14 -9.05 -19.07
C PHE A 117 -4.52 -10.10 -20.11
N SER A 118 -4.35 -11.37 -19.74
CA SER A 118 -4.93 -12.48 -20.50
C SER A 118 -6.46 -12.47 -20.43
N GLY A 119 -7.15 -13.10 -21.38
CA GLY A 119 -8.61 -13.20 -21.39
C GLY A 119 -9.22 -13.92 -20.17
N GLY A 120 -8.42 -14.66 -19.40
CA GLY A 120 -8.85 -15.34 -18.17
C GLY A 120 -8.70 -14.52 -16.89
N TYR A 121 -8.28 -13.27 -16.99
CA TYR A 121 -8.21 -12.38 -15.82
C TYR A 121 -9.61 -11.97 -15.37
N GLU A 122 -9.91 -12.18 -14.08
CA GLU A 122 -11.17 -11.79 -13.46
C GLU A 122 -11.01 -10.48 -12.70
N LYS A 123 -11.95 -9.56 -12.91
CA LYS A 123 -11.96 -8.26 -12.23
C LYS A 123 -12.57 -8.40 -10.85
N HIS A 124 -11.82 -8.03 -9.82
CA HIS A 124 -12.34 -7.91 -8.47
C HIS A 124 -12.84 -6.47 -8.26
N ALA A 125 -14.11 -6.21 -8.56
CA ALA A 125 -14.70 -4.88 -8.43
C ALA A 125 -14.54 -4.34 -7.00
N TYR A 126 -14.07 -3.10 -6.87
CA TYR A 126 -13.70 -2.52 -5.56
C TYR A 126 -14.89 -2.42 -4.60
N ASP A 127 -16.07 -2.10 -5.11
CA ASP A 127 -17.27 -2.06 -4.28
C ASP A 127 -17.64 -3.44 -3.73
N GLU A 128 -17.57 -4.47 -4.57
CA GLU A 128 -17.94 -5.84 -4.17
C GLU A 128 -16.85 -6.49 -3.32
N TRP A 129 -15.61 -6.49 -3.80
CA TRP A 129 -14.54 -7.28 -3.21
C TRP A 129 -13.82 -6.62 -2.03
N LEU A 130 -13.82 -5.29 -1.95
CA LEU A 130 -13.28 -4.58 -0.79
C LEU A 130 -14.41 -4.06 0.09
N LEU A 131 -15.24 -3.17 -0.42
CA LEU A 131 -16.14 -2.38 0.41
C LEU A 131 -17.27 -3.21 0.99
N THR A 132 -17.96 -4.04 0.19
CA THR A 132 -19.03 -4.90 0.69
C THR A 132 -18.48 -5.94 1.68
N THR A 133 -17.30 -6.49 1.40
CA THR A 133 -16.63 -7.40 2.33
C THR A 133 -16.31 -6.69 3.64
N VAL A 134 -15.68 -5.52 3.59
CA VAL A 134 -15.37 -4.70 4.77
C VAL A 134 -16.63 -4.31 5.52
N ALA A 135 -17.69 -3.85 4.84
CA ALA A 135 -18.93 -3.43 5.47
C ALA A 135 -19.60 -4.55 6.30
N ASN A 136 -19.41 -5.82 5.90
CA ASN A 136 -19.89 -6.98 6.67
C ASN A 136 -19.04 -7.29 7.90
N LEU A 137 -17.92 -6.60 8.05
CA LEU A 137 -16.97 -6.77 9.14
C LEU A 137 -17.10 -5.67 10.20
N LEU A 138 -17.73 -4.55 9.85
CA LEU A 138 -17.93 -3.44 10.78
C LEU A 138 -18.89 -3.85 11.89
N ASP A 139 -18.56 -3.41 13.10
CA ASP A 139 -19.36 -3.58 14.31
C ASP A 139 -19.27 -2.32 15.18
N ASP A 140 -19.69 -2.39 16.43
CA ASP A 140 -19.68 -1.22 17.32
C ASP A 140 -18.27 -0.71 17.65
N ASP A 141 -17.23 -1.53 17.47
CA ASP A 141 -15.84 -1.23 17.82
C ASP A 141 -14.96 -0.97 16.58
N LEU A 142 -15.40 -1.38 15.40
CA LEU A 142 -14.62 -1.40 14.16
C LEU A 142 -15.27 -0.60 13.04
N ASP A 143 -14.57 0.38 12.53
CA ASP A 143 -15.04 1.30 11.51
C ASP A 143 -14.02 1.51 10.39
N ILE A 144 -14.45 2.14 9.30
CA ILE A 144 -13.54 2.57 8.25
C ILE A 144 -12.75 3.81 8.71
N GLY A 145 -11.46 3.63 8.93
CA GLY A 145 -10.55 4.72 9.28
C GLY A 145 -10.00 5.48 8.09
N SER A 146 -9.77 4.80 6.97
CA SER A 146 -9.39 5.45 5.71
C SER A 146 -9.73 4.57 4.50
N ALA A 147 -9.86 5.21 3.33
CA ALA A 147 -9.99 4.52 2.06
C ALA A 147 -9.39 5.39 0.94
N GLY A 148 -8.96 4.78 -0.16
CA GLY A 148 -8.42 5.57 -1.25
C GLY A 148 -8.04 4.78 -2.50
N LEU A 149 -7.60 5.56 -3.49
CA LEU A 149 -7.13 5.09 -4.78
C LEU A 149 -5.71 5.58 -5.04
N LEU A 150 -4.87 4.73 -5.63
CA LEU A 150 -3.52 5.04 -6.11
C LEU A 150 -3.39 4.75 -7.60
N ARG A 151 -2.34 5.26 -8.23
CA ARG A 151 -2.00 4.98 -9.64
C ARG A 151 -3.18 5.19 -10.60
N GLY A 152 -3.82 6.35 -10.56
CA GLY A 152 -4.95 6.65 -11.43
C GLY A 152 -6.22 5.83 -11.14
N GLY A 153 -6.28 5.14 -10.00
CA GLY A 153 -7.37 4.25 -9.62
C GLY A 153 -7.06 2.77 -9.84
N ALA A 154 -5.84 2.44 -10.34
CA ALA A 154 -5.45 1.06 -10.57
C ALA A 154 -5.24 0.25 -9.28
N VAL A 155 -5.01 0.89 -8.14
CA VAL A 155 -4.87 0.26 -6.82
C VAL A 155 -5.87 0.91 -5.87
N ALA A 156 -6.57 0.09 -5.09
CA ALA A 156 -7.52 0.54 -4.08
C ALA A 156 -7.21 -0.06 -2.71
N TRP A 157 -7.52 0.69 -1.65
CA TRP A 157 -7.49 0.19 -0.28
C TRP A 157 -8.66 0.69 0.55
N VAL A 158 -9.00 -0.08 1.59
CA VAL A 158 -9.89 0.31 2.69
C VAL A 158 -9.26 -0.18 3.99
N SER A 159 -9.08 0.69 4.98
CA SER A 159 -8.64 0.31 6.32
C SER A 159 -9.82 0.23 7.28
N VAL A 160 -9.87 -0.84 8.06
CA VAL A 160 -10.78 -1.02 9.18
C VAL A 160 -9.98 -0.94 10.46
N GLU A 161 -10.37 -0.09 11.38
CA GLU A 161 -9.61 0.20 12.58
C GLU A 161 -10.50 0.54 13.77
N MET A 162 -9.92 0.44 14.96
CA MET A 162 -10.55 0.88 16.19
C MET A 162 -10.47 2.40 16.33
N ALA A 163 -11.46 3.02 16.97
CA ALA A 163 -11.49 4.45 17.21
C ALA A 163 -10.34 4.92 18.11
N ASP A 164 -9.93 4.10 19.08
CA ASP A 164 -8.94 4.44 20.09
C ASP A 164 -7.58 3.79 19.81
N ASN A 165 -6.52 4.48 20.24
CA ASN A 165 -5.16 3.98 20.16
C ASN A 165 -4.85 3.08 21.37
N VAL A 166 -3.95 2.12 21.17
CA VAL A 166 -3.43 1.26 22.23
C VAL A 166 -2.14 1.86 22.78
N LYS A 167 -2.04 1.97 24.11
CA LYS A 167 -0.85 2.49 24.81
C LYS A 167 -0.19 1.38 25.61
N LEU A 168 1.11 1.20 25.40
CA LEU A 168 1.91 0.22 26.11
C LEU A 168 2.69 0.84 27.29
N PRO A 169 3.03 0.03 28.30
CA PRO A 169 3.88 0.46 29.40
C PRO A 169 5.24 1.01 28.96
N GLU A 170 5.77 0.55 27.84
CA GLU A 170 7.02 0.98 27.23
C GLU A 170 6.94 2.38 26.58
N GLY A 171 5.80 3.07 26.71
CA GLY A 171 5.58 4.39 26.13
C GLY A 171 5.29 4.38 24.64
N VAL A 172 5.06 3.21 24.04
CA VAL A 172 4.66 3.08 22.64
C VAL A 172 3.15 3.20 22.53
N GLU A 173 2.69 4.08 21.66
CA GLU A 173 1.28 4.23 21.30
C GLU A 173 1.09 3.81 19.86
N PHE A 174 0.18 2.87 19.61
CA PHE A 174 -0.04 2.32 18.27
C PHE A 174 -1.51 2.07 17.97
N ARG A 175 -1.79 1.84 16.69
CA ARG A 175 -3.12 1.57 16.17
C ARG A 175 -3.08 0.34 15.27
N PRO A 176 -3.75 -0.74 15.66
CA PRO A 176 -3.95 -1.90 14.80
C PRO A 176 -5.05 -1.60 13.78
N PHE A 177 -4.89 -2.11 12.55
CA PHE A 177 -5.91 -2.02 11.53
C PHE A 177 -5.84 -3.19 10.55
N LEU A 178 -6.99 -3.54 9.97
CA LEU A 178 -7.08 -4.43 8.83
C LEU A 178 -7.00 -3.60 7.56
N LEU A 179 -6.10 -3.96 6.65
CA LEU A 179 -5.94 -3.33 5.35
C LEU A 179 -6.49 -4.25 4.25
N ALA A 180 -7.63 -3.89 3.68
CA ALA A 180 -8.18 -4.53 2.50
C ALA A 180 -7.65 -3.83 1.25
N THR A 181 -7.06 -4.58 0.31
CA THR A 181 -6.42 -4.03 -0.90
C THR A 181 -6.69 -4.90 -2.12
N THR A 182 -6.75 -4.27 -3.29
CA THR A 182 -6.74 -4.97 -4.58
C THR A 182 -6.21 -4.07 -5.69
N SER A 183 -5.92 -4.64 -6.87
CA SER A 183 -5.45 -3.82 -8.00
C SER A 183 -5.99 -4.30 -9.35
N PHE A 184 -6.07 -3.36 -10.29
CA PHE A 184 -6.33 -3.60 -11.72
C PHE A 184 -5.09 -3.42 -12.59
N ASP A 185 -3.91 -3.23 -12.00
CA ASP A 185 -2.61 -3.18 -12.71
C ASP A 185 -1.81 -4.48 -12.58
N GLY A 186 -2.35 -5.48 -11.89
CA GLY A 186 -1.70 -6.77 -11.64
C GLY A 186 -0.62 -6.74 -10.57
N SER A 187 -0.41 -5.60 -9.91
CA SER A 187 0.60 -5.46 -8.85
C SER A 187 0.23 -6.16 -7.55
N LEU A 188 -1.09 -6.37 -7.31
CA LEU A 188 -1.61 -6.98 -6.07
C LEU A 188 -2.73 -7.98 -6.39
N ALA A 189 -2.75 -9.08 -5.64
CA ALA A 189 -3.95 -9.87 -5.45
C ALA A 189 -4.90 -9.15 -4.49
N THR A 190 -6.19 -9.49 -4.49
CA THR A 190 -7.10 -9.04 -3.41
C THR A 190 -6.59 -9.59 -2.10
N THR A 191 -6.25 -8.73 -1.17
CA THR A 191 -5.58 -9.07 0.09
C THR A 191 -6.28 -8.41 1.25
N PHE A 192 -6.51 -9.17 2.32
CA PHE A 192 -6.91 -8.68 3.63
C PHE A 192 -5.75 -8.95 4.57
N GLY A 193 -5.01 -7.91 4.91
CA GLY A 193 -3.78 -7.99 5.68
C GLY A 193 -3.86 -7.16 6.96
N ARG A 194 -3.14 -7.61 7.98
CA ARG A 194 -3.06 -6.96 9.28
C ARG A 194 -1.92 -5.97 9.32
N LYS A 195 -2.15 -4.79 9.85
CA LYS A 195 -1.14 -3.73 9.96
C LYS A 195 -1.24 -3.00 11.30
N VAL A 196 -0.13 -2.38 11.67
CA VAL A 196 -0.05 -1.51 12.85
C VAL A 196 0.64 -0.21 12.48
N THR A 197 0.09 0.91 12.94
CA THR A 197 0.72 2.23 12.80
C THR A 197 1.14 2.76 14.16
N ASN A 198 2.40 3.13 14.31
CA ASN A 198 2.87 3.86 15.49
C ASN A 198 2.38 5.31 15.42
N VAL A 199 1.62 5.74 16.41
CA VAL A 199 0.96 7.05 16.43
C VAL A 199 1.94 8.21 16.53
N VAL A 200 3.07 8.00 17.20
CA VAL A 200 4.07 9.07 17.44
C VAL A 200 4.75 9.52 16.12
N CYS A 201 4.90 8.63 15.15
CA CYS A 201 5.65 8.91 13.93
C CYS A 201 4.95 8.52 12.63
N ASP A 202 3.69 8.09 12.68
CA ASP A 202 2.93 7.56 11.54
C ASP A 202 3.66 6.44 10.75
N ASN A 203 4.60 5.76 11.41
CA ASN A 203 5.29 4.62 10.83
C ASN A 203 4.38 3.40 10.83
N THR A 204 4.22 2.79 9.67
CA THR A 204 3.50 1.51 9.55
C THR A 204 4.47 0.37 9.80
N HIS A 205 4.09 -0.56 10.65
CA HIS A 205 4.88 -1.73 11.03
C HIS A 205 4.21 -3.03 10.63
N GLY A 206 5.03 -3.98 10.20
CA GLY A 206 4.64 -5.35 9.92
C GLY A 206 5.21 -6.37 10.94
N ILE A 207 5.76 -5.88 12.05
CA ILE A 207 6.54 -6.72 12.99
C ILE A 207 5.69 -7.83 13.61
N ALA A 208 4.43 -7.52 13.94
CA ALA A 208 3.50 -8.49 14.54
C ALA A 208 3.05 -9.61 13.59
N MET A 209 3.38 -9.50 12.30
CA MET A 209 2.80 -10.31 11.22
C MET A 209 3.67 -11.50 10.83
N ARG A 210 4.40 -12.09 11.75
CA ARG A 210 5.44 -13.08 11.44
C ARG A 210 4.98 -14.45 10.99
N GLU A 211 3.76 -14.82 11.27
CA GLU A 211 3.23 -16.05 10.71
C GLU A 211 2.88 -15.82 9.24
N ARG A 212 3.77 -16.25 8.36
CA ARG A 212 3.51 -16.36 6.93
C ARG A 212 2.25 -17.19 6.72
N GLY A 213 1.16 -16.56 6.31
CA GLY A 213 -0.09 -17.25 6.00
C GLY A 213 -1.36 -16.61 6.59
N GLN A 214 -1.24 -15.56 7.38
CA GLN A 214 -2.39 -14.89 7.97
C GLN A 214 -3.01 -13.80 7.07
N ASP A 215 -2.30 -13.32 6.03
CA ASP A 215 -2.91 -12.49 4.98
C ASP A 215 -3.76 -13.38 4.08
N ILE A 216 -5.03 -13.05 3.94
CA ILE A 216 -5.92 -13.70 2.97
C ILE A 216 -5.64 -13.09 1.61
N LYS A 217 -5.11 -13.90 0.67
CA LYS A 217 -4.78 -13.48 -0.69
C LYS A 217 -5.62 -14.24 -1.71
N ILE A 218 -6.40 -13.49 -2.51
CA ILE A 218 -7.27 -14.04 -3.54
C ILE A 218 -6.79 -13.56 -4.91
N ARG A 219 -6.38 -14.50 -5.76
CA ARG A 219 -5.90 -14.17 -7.11
C ARG A 219 -7.05 -13.77 -8.03
N HIS A 220 -6.80 -12.84 -8.94
CA HIS A 220 -7.73 -12.43 -10.00
C HIS A 220 -7.81 -13.51 -11.09
N SER A 221 -8.69 -14.50 -10.90
CA SER A 221 -8.90 -15.59 -11.84
C SER A 221 -10.36 -16.03 -11.82
N ARG A 222 -10.84 -16.64 -12.90
CA ARG A 222 -12.21 -17.21 -13.00
C ARG A 222 -12.54 -18.27 -11.93
N TYR A 223 -11.55 -18.74 -11.20
CA TYR A 223 -11.72 -19.68 -10.09
C TYR A 223 -11.67 -18.98 -8.71
N SER A 224 -11.54 -17.65 -8.67
CA SER A 224 -11.60 -16.90 -7.41
C SER A 224 -13.01 -16.91 -6.87
N GLY A 225 -13.15 -17.27 -5.59
CA GLY A 225 -14.39 -17.17 -4.83
C GLY A 225 -14.17 -16.28 -3.63
N LEU A 226 -15.10 -15.34 -3.38
CA LEU A 226 -15.07 -14.53 -2.18
C LEU A 226 -15.58 -15.37 -1.00
N ARG A 227 -14.70 -15.72 -0.06
CA ARG A 227 -15.06 -16.44 1.14
C ARG A 227 -15.24 -15.46 2.30
N LEU A 228 -16.48 -15.00 2.50
CA LEU A 228 -16.85 -14.13 3.63
C LEU A 228 -16.44 -14.70 5.00
N THR A 229 -16.43 -16.03 5.13
CA THR A 229 -16.00 -16.71 6.36
C THR A 229 -14.51 -16.46 6.67
N GLU A 230 -13.66 -16.42 5.63
CA GLU A 230 -12.23 -16.13 5.78
C GLU A 230 -12.00 -14.66 6.16
N ALA A 231 -12.81 -13.75 5.62
CA ALA A 231 -12.76 -12.34 5.99
C ALA A 231 -13.16 -12.11 7.46
N ARG A 232 -14.19 -12.81 7.95
CA ARG A 232 -14.59 -12.76 9.39
C ARG A 232 -13.50 -13.34 10.30
N GLN A 233 -12.80 -14.38 9.90
CA GLN A 233 -11.65 -14.90 10.64
C GLN A 233 -10.52 -13.86 10.73
N ALA A 234 -10.35 -13.02 9.69
CA ALA A 234 -9.39 -11.93 9.72
C ALA A 234 -9.71 -10.85 10.78
N LEU A 235 -10.95 -10.74 11.24
CA LEU A 235 -11.35 -9.73 12.26
C LEU A 235 -11.14 -10.18 13.70
N ASN A 236 -11.42 -11.43 14.05
CA ASN A 236 -11.06 -11.96 15.37
C ASN A 236 -9.58 -11.75 15.67
N VAL A 237 -8.88 -11.50 14.62
CA VAL A 237 -7.46 -11.27 14.52
C VAL A 237 -7.02 -9.84 14.89
N ILE A 238 -7.89 -8.79 14.88
CA ILE A 238 -7.46 -7.44 15.28
C ILE A 238 -7.08 -7.39 16.76
N HIS A 239 -7.82 -8.09 17.63
CA HIS A 239 -7.48 -8.19 19.05
C HIS A 239 -6.19 -9.00 19.26
N GLU A 240 -6.03 -10.11 18.54
CA GLU A 240 -4.80 -10.93 18.57
C GLU A 240 -3.58 -10.13 18.09
N ILE A 241 -3.72 -9.29 17.05
CA ILE A 241 -2.65 -8.40 16.58
C ILE A 241 -2.18 -7.46 17.69
N THR A 242 -3.11 -6.91 18.45
CA THR A 242 -2.80 -5.98 19.53
C THR A 242 -1.88 -6.65 20.54
N ASP A 243 -2.22 -7.85 20.97
CA ASP A 243 -1.44 -8.59 21.97
C ASP A 243 -0.08 -9.06 21.42
N GLU A 244 -0.06 -9.57 20.17
CA GLU A 244 1.19 -9.99 19.51
C GLU A 244 2.14 -8.81 19.28
N PHE A 245 1.64 -7.68 18.83
CA PHE A 245 2.46 -6.48 18.61
C PHE A 245 2.96 -5.92 19.94
N ALA A 246 2.12 -5.88 20.97
CA ALA A 246 2.49 -5.45 22.29
C ALA A 246 3.62 -6.33 22.88
N ALA A 247 3.48 -7.65 22.75
CA ALA A 247 4.50 -8.60 23.19
C ALA A 247 5.83 -8.40 22.45
N GLU A 248 5.78 -8.18 21.13
CA GLU A 248 6.97 -7.95 20.30
C GLU A 248 7.66 -6.62 20.64
N VAL A 249 6.90 -5.53 20.81
CA VAL A 249 7.45 -4.25 21.28
C VAL A 249 8.12 -4.39 22.64
N ALA A 250 7.42 -4.98 23.61
CA ALA A 250 7.97 -5.22 24.93
C ALA A 250 9.25 -6.05 24.91
N ARG A 251 9.31 -7.07 24.02
CA ARG A 251 10.48 -7.88 23.79
C ARG A 251 11.64 -7.07 23.21
N LEU A 252 11.40 -6.29 22.17
CA LEU A 252 12.42 -5.46 21.52
C LEU A 252 12.91 -4.32 22.42
N CYS A 253 12.07 -3.78 23.29
CA CYS A 253 12.47 -2.80 24.31
C CYS A 253 13.40 -3.39 25.36
N ARG A 254 13.37 -4.72 25.60
CA ARG A 254 14.30 -5.41 26.53
C ARG A 254 15.63 -5.82 25.88
N VAL A 255 15.73 -5.73 24.55
CA VAL A 255 16.99 -6.03 23.84
C VAL A 255 17.94 -4.86 24.02
N ASP A 256 19.01 -5.04 24.76
CA ASP A 256 20.05 -4.03 24.96
C ASP A 256 20.90 -3.85 23.71
N VAL A 257 21.05 -2.62 23.24
CA VAL A 257 21.83 -2.24 22.05
C VAL A 257 22.86 -1.18 22.46
N SER A 258 24.06 -1.64 22.79
CA SER A 258 25.17 -0.71 23.10
C SER A 258 25.56 0.16 21.91
N ASP A 259 26.24 1.28 22.14
CA ASP A 259 26.74 2.15 21.08
C ASP A 259 27.67 1.41 20.08
N ALA A 260 28.41 0.42 20.55
CA ALA A 260 29.23 -0.43 19.70
C ALA A 260 28.38 -1.36 18.83
N ALA A 261 27.27 -1.92 19.37
CA ALA A 261 26.33 -2.72 18.61
C ALA A 261 25.58 -1.89 17.58
N TRP A 262 25.15 -0.68 17.95
CA TRP A 262 24.54 0.27 17.03
C TRP A 262 25.45 0.58 15.83
N ARG A 263 26.73 0.87 16.08
CA ARG A 263 27.68 1.13 14.98
C ARG A 263 27.82 -0.06 14.05
N ARG A 264 27.98 -1.28 14.58
CA ARG A 264 28.01 -2.50 13.75
C ARG A 264 26.71 -2.71 12.97
N PHE A 265 25.56 -2.40 13.58
CA PHE A 265 24.27 -2.45 12.88
C PHE A 265 24.23 -1.48 11.70
N VAL A 266 24.63 -0.21 11.91
CA VAL A 266 24.68 0.80 10.84
C VAL A 266 25.63 0.37 9.71
N ASP A 267 26.78 -0.21 10.05
CA ASP A 267 27.75 -0.75 9.09
C ASP A 267 27.15 -1.88 8.24
N ALA A 268 26.42 -2.80 8.85
CA ALA A 268 25.77 -3.91 8.16
C ALA A 268 24.55 -3.46 7.34
N HIS A 269 23.74 -2.52 7.89
CA HIS A 269 22.52 -2.03 7.24
C HIS A 269 22.78 -1.06 6.08
N ALA A 270 23.90 -0.33 6.11
CA ALA A 270 24.32 0.62 5.08
C ALA A 270 25.81 0.44 4.76
N PRO A 271 26.20 -0.67 4.09
CA PRO A 271 27.59 -0.95 3.78
C PRO A 271 28.18 0.15 2.87
N LEU A 272 29.42 0.58 3.16
CA LEU A 272 30.12 1.56 2.34
C LEU A 272 30.77 0.85 1.15
N PRO A 273 30.48 1.29 -0.09
CA PRO A 273 31.26 0.87 -1.25
C PRO A 273 32.76 1.18 -1.08
N GLU A 274 33.63 0.28 -1.53
CA GLU A 274 35.09 0.48 -1.45
C GLU A 274 35.55 1.66 -2.30
N GLU A 275 34.98 1.80 -3.51
CA GLU A 275 35.35 2.86 -4.42
C GLU A 275 34.67 4.20 -4.09
N PRO A 276 35.43 5.32 -4.18
CA PRO A 276 34.85 6.66 -4.09
C PRO A 276 33.81 6.91 -5.18
N GLY A 277 32.73 7.61 -4.85
CA GLY A 277 31.71 7.97 -5.83
C GLY A 277 30.35 8.21 -5.22
N ARG A 278 29.35 8.41 -6.08
CA ARG A 278 27.99 8.74 -5.67
C ARG A 278 27.38 7.69 -4.73
N GLY A 279 27.65 6.41 -4.98
CA GLY A 279 27.13 5.31 -4.14
C GLY A 279 27.66 5.42 -2.71
N ARG A 280 28.98 5.67 -2.55
CA ARG A 280 29.60 5.86 -1.23
C ARG A 280 29.02 7.08 -0.50
N SER A 281 28.92 8.22 -1.17
CA SER A 281 28.35 9.44 -0.57
C SER A 281 26.90 9.28 -0.15
N LEU A 282 26.10 8.47 -0.86
CA LEU A 282 24.74 8.16 -0.46
C LEU A 282 24.70 7.26 0.77
N ALA A 283 25.58 6.26 0.85
CA ALA A 283 25.69 5.38 2.02
C ALA A 283 26.16 6.16 3.26
N GLU A 284 27.13 7.06 3.13
CA GLU A 284 27.61 7.93 4.19
C GLU A 284 26.48 8.81 4.75
N ARG A 285 25.73 9.49 3.88
CA ARG A 285 24.56 10.30 4.27
C ARG A 285 23.48 9.45 4.96
N LYS A 286 23.21 8.23 4.48
CA LYS A 286 22.28 7.33 5.13
C LYS A 286 22.72 6.98 6.55
N ARG A 287 24.01 6.67 6.76
CA ARG A 287 24.61 6.39 8.07
C ARG A 287 24.48 7.58 9.04
N GLU A 288 24.86 8.77 8.58
CA GLU A 288 24.73 10.01 9.35
C GLU A 288 23.28 10.27 9.75
N THR A 289 22.35 10.12 8.79
CA THR A 289 20.93 10.33 9.06
C THR A 289 20.39 9.31 10.05
N LEU A 290 20.69 8.02 9.91
CA LEU A 290 20.27 6.97 10.84
C LEU A 290 20.80 7.26 12.26
N THR A 291 22.06 7.65 12.41
CA THR A 291 22.67 7.97 13.71
C THR A 291 22.00 9.20 14.32
N ARG A 292 21.78 10.25 13.55
CA ARG A 292 21.04 11.44 14.01
C ARG A 292 19.62 11.10 14.49
N LEU A 293 18.90 10.25 13.73
CA LEU A 293 17.55 9.81 14.09
C LEU A 293 17.58 9.00 15.40
N TYR A 294 18.50 8.06 15.52
CA TYR A 294 18.62 7.19 16.69
C TYR A 294 18.98 7.97 17.96
N ASP A 295 19.88 8.95 17.86
CA ASP A 295 20.38 9.70 19.02
C ASP A 295 19.48 10.87 19.43
N HIS A 296 18.80 11.54 18.48
CA HIS A 296 18.23 12.86 18.73
C HIS A 296 16.79 13.07 18.26
N ASP A 297 16.23 12.19 17.44
CA ASP A 297 14.88 12.38 16.94
C ASP A 297 13.85 12.00 18.01
N GLN A 298 12.89 12.88 18.28
CA GLN A 298 11.85 12.68 19.30
C GLN A 298 11.02 11.40 19.09
N ARG A 299 10.94 10.92 17.84
CA ARG A 299 10.21 9.70 17.47
C ARG A 299 10.99 8.42 17.77
N VAL A 300 12.28 8.53 18.09
CA VAL A 300 13.19 7.39 18.26
C VAL A 300 13.94 7.45 19.60
N ALA A 301 14.41 8.62 19.99
CA ALA A 301 15.25 8.83 21.15
C ALA A 301 14.70 8.26 22.48
N PRO A 302 13.37 8.21 22.75
CA PRO A 302 12.85 7.57 23.96
C PRO A 302 13.24 6.09 24.10
N TRP A 303 13.53 5.42 23.01
CA TRP A 303 13.91 3.99 22.97
C TRP A 303 15.37 3.78 22.54
N ARG A 304 16.21 4.82 22.60
CA ARG A 304 17.64 4.69 22.35
C ARG A 304 18.25 3.64 23.27
N GLY A 305 19.16 2.83 22.77
CA GLY A 305 19.76 1.74 23.52
C GLY A 305 18.95 0.44 23.50
N THR A 306 17.84 0.40 22.76
CA THR A 306 16.99 -0.81 22.66
C THR A 306 16.83 -1.31 21.21
N GLY A 307 16.45 -2.57 21.06
CA GLY A 307 16.12 -3.14 19.76
C GLY A 307 14.93 -2.43 19.09
N TRP A 308 13.95 -1.97 19.89
CA TRP A 308 12.83 -1.17 19.38
C TRP A 308 13.32 0.17 18.82
N GLY A 309 14.25 0.84 19.49
CA GLY A 309 14.85 2.09 18.98
C GLY A 309 15.55 1.90 17.64
N VAL A 310 16.22 0.76 17.41
CA VAL A 310 16.82 0.42 16.11
C VAL A 310 15.76 0.31 15.02
N VAL A 311 14.67 -0.42 15.28
CA VAL A 311 13.56 -0.57 14.34
C VAL A 311 12.93 0.80 14.04
N GLN A 312 12.69 1.62 15.07
CA GLN A 312 12.14 2.96 14.88
C GLN A 312 13.06 3.88 14.07
N ALA A 313 14.38 3.82 14.25
CA ALA A 313 15.33 4.62 13.47
C ALA A 313 15.27 4.28 11.98
N VAL A 314 15.25 2.99 11.64
CA VAL A 314 15.16 2.52 10.24
C VAL A 314 13.82 2.88 9.62
N ASN A 315 12.72 2.69 10.34
CA ASN A 315 11.37 3.03 9.87
C ASN A 315 11.22 4.54 9.67
N THR A 316 11.66 5.34 10.63
CA THR A 316 11.63 6.81 10.52
C THR A 316 12.45 7.30 9.32
N TYR A 317 13.63 6.71 9.11
CA TYR A 317 14.41 7.00 7.91
C TYR A 317 13.63 6.66 6.63
N ALA A 318 13.08 5.46 6.51
CA ALA A 318 12.37 5.01 5.33
C ALA A 318 11.12 5.86 5.04
N HIS A 319 10.34 6.20 6.07
CA HIS A 319 9.09 6.94 5.91
C HIS A 319 9.29 8.45 5.72
N HIS A 320 10.29 9.06 6.37
CA HIS A 320 10.40 10.52 6.45
C HIS A 320 11.65 11.10 5.77
N GLU A 321 12.76 10.38 5.71
CA GLU A 321 14.04 10.94 5.27
C GLU A 321 14.52 10.41 3.92
N GLN A 322 14.23 9.15 3.60
CA GLN A 322 14.66 8.53 2.35
C GLN A 322 14.16 9.30 1.13
N ALA A 323 15.07 9.59 0.20
CA ALA A 323 14.74 10.27 -1.04
C ALA A 323 13.73 9.48 -1.89
N VAL A 324 12.72 10.19 -2.41
CA VAL A 324 11.69 9.62 -3.28
C VAL A 324 11.89 10.14 -4.70
N ARG A 325 11.75 9.26 -5.69
CA ARG A 325 11.81 9.61 -7.12
C ARG A 325 10.53 9.15 -7.80
N GLY A 326 9.95 10.01 -8.62
CA GLY A 326 8.80 9.68 -9.49
C GLY A 326 7.48 9.47 -8.77
N ALA A 327 7.42 9.69 -7.45
CA ALA A 327 6.20 9.60 -6.65
C ALA A 327 6.28 10.55 -5.47
N GLU A 328 5.16 10.90 -4.88
CA GLU A 328 5.10 11.60 -3.61
C GLU A 328 5.42 10.63 -2.46
N ARG A 329 5.99 11.17 -1.39
CA ARG A 329 6.40 10.38 -0.22
C ARG A 329 5.24 9.59 0.40
N ALA A 330 4.07 10.19 0.52
CA ALA A 330 2.94 9.51 1.12
C ALA A 330 2.31 8.46 0.19
N GLU A 331 2.22 8.75 -1.11
CA GLU A 331 1.82 7.74 -2.09
C GLU A 331 2.75 6.54 -2.04
N ARG A 332 4.07 6.78 -2.00
CA ARG A 332 5.05 5.72 -1.83
C ARG A 332 4.88 4.97 -0.51
N ASN A 333 4.69 5.68 0.60
CA ASN A 333 4.53 5.05 1.92
C ASN A 333 3.26 4.19 1.95
N MET A 334 2.14 4.70 1.44
CA MET A 334 0.91 3.93 1.32
C MET A 334 1.10 2.72 0.41
N LEU A 335 1.74 2.89 -0.75
CA LEU A 335 2.03 1.80 -1.66
C LEU A 335 2.93 0.74 -1.02
N ASN A 336 3.94 1.14 -0.24
CA ASN A 336 4.80 0.21 0.49
C ASN A 336 4.02 -0.57 1.56
N ALA A 337 3.11 0.10 2.28
CA ALA A 337 2.24 -0.56 3.25
C ALA A 337 1.32 -1.58 2.57
N VAL A 338 0.68 -1.18 1.48
CA VAL A 338 -0.23 -2.01 0.68
C VAL A 338 0.47 -3.21 0.05
N THR A 339 1.72 -3.05 -0.41
CA THR A 339 2.49 -4.11 -1.07
C THR A 339 3.30 -5.01 -0.11
N GLY A 340 3.27 -4.74 1.20
CA GLY A 340 4.03 -5.49 2.20
C GLY A 340 5.52 -5.13 2.29
N ARG A 341 5.98 -4.10 1.59
CA ARG A 341 7.40 -3.68 1.62
C ARG A 341 7.83 -3.13 2.99
N THR A 342 6.90 -2.60 3.77
CA THR A 342 7.17 -2.21 5.16
C THR A 342 7.45 -3.42 6.03
N ASP A 343 6.75 -4.52 5.81
CA ASP A 343 6.92 -5.77 6.52
C ASP A 343 8.30 -6.38 6.22
N ASP A 344 8.69 -6.37 4.95
CA ASP A 344 10.02 -6.83 4.51
C ASP A 344 11.14 -5.99 5.14
N LEU A 345 10.94 -4.66 5.27
CA LEU A 345 11.90 -3.76 5.89
C LEU A 345 12.09 -4.08 7.38
N ASP A 346 11.00 -4.27 8.12
CA ASP A 346 11.03 -4.61 9.53
C ASP A 346 11.73 -5.96 9.76
N GLN A 347 11.36 -6.97 8.99
CA GLN A 347 11.99 -8.29 9.06
C GLN A 347 13.49 -8.25 8.77
N ALA A 348 13.89 -7.54 7.71
CA ALA A 348 15.30 -7.37 7.36
C ALA A 348 16.07 -6.60 8.45
N THR A 349 15.45 -5.59 9.06
CA THR A 349 16.03 -4.80 10.16
C THR A 349 16.29 -5.68 11.38
N ILE A 350 15.30 -6.45 11.80
CA ILE A 350 15.41 -7.36 12.95
C ILE A 350 16.42 -8.47 12.68
N ALA A 351 16.43 -9.06 11.48
CA ALA A 351 17.40 -10.07 11.10
C ALA A 351 18.84 -9.54 11.12
N THR A 352 19.05 -8.33 10.63
CA THR A 352 20.36 -7.66 10.68
C THR A 352 20.79 -7.40 12.14
N LEU A 353 19.88 -6.91 12.97
CA LEU A 353 20.17 -6.67 14.40
C LEU A 353 20.49 -7.99 15.13
N ALA A 354 19.72 -9.06 14.89
CA ALA A 354 19.96 -10.38 15.44
C ALA A 354 21.37 -10.90 15.10
N SER A 355 21.76 -10.73 13.83
CA SER A 355 23.11 -11.11 13.36
C SER A 355 24.21 -10.32 14.06
N VAL A 356 24.02 -9.01 14.24
CA VAL A 356 24.99 -8.12 14.91
C VAL A 356 25.14 -8.46 16.40
N LEU A 357 24.06 -8.83 17.05
CA LEU A 357 24.03 -9.18 18.47
C LEU A 357 24.45 -10.65 18.73
N GLY A 358 24.50 -11.48 17.69
CA GLY A 358 24.81 -12.90 17.80
C GLY A 358 23.75 -13.72 18.55
N GLN A 359 22.49 -13.23 18.56
CA GLN A 359 21.37 -13.91 19.22
C GLN A 359 20.09 -13.78 18.41
N PRO A 360 19.21 -14.81 18.40
CA PRO A 360 17.92 -14.73 17.73
C PRO A 360 17.04 -13.67 18.42
N LEU A 361 16.48 -12.75 17.61
CA LEU A 361 15.51 -11.75 18.09
C LEU A 361 14.08 -12.11 17.71
N THR A 362 13.86 -13.27 17.13
CA THR A 362 12.53 -13.80 16.83
C THR A 362 12.08 -14.73 17.95
N ALA A 363 10.83 -14.68 18.37
CA ALA A 363 10.26 -15.79 19.13
C ALA A 363 10.50 -17.06 18.31
N MET A 364 11.24 -18.03 18.86
CA MET A 364 11.28 -19.37 18.28
C MET A 364 9.85 -19.89 18.34
N ALA A 365 9.26 -20.23 17.17
CA ALA A 365 8.05 -21.03 17.17
C ALA A 365 8.32 -22.28 18.01
N ALA A 366 7.63 -22.38 19.15
CA ALA A 366 7.63 -23.56 19.98
C ALA A 366 6.75 -24.64 19.35
#